data_6e760fd89febc6f9ec3a71ea3bfe1436
#
_entry.id   6e760fd89febc6f9ec3a71ea3bfe1436
#
_cell.length_a   1.000
_cell.length_b   1.000
_cell.length_c   1.000
_cell.angle_alpha   90.00
_cell.angle_beta   90.00
_cell.angle_gamma   90.00
#
_symmetry.space_group_name_H-M   'P 1'
#
loop_
_entity.id
_entity.type
_entity.pdbx_description
1 polymer ?
#
loop_
_entity_poly.entity_id
_entity_poly.type
_entity_poly.pdbx_seq_one_letter_code
_entity_poly.pdbx_strand_id
1 'polypeptide(L)'
;IAIFCDSEFFHGKDWEVLKPRLEKGVHGDFWVKKITNNRRRDDEVNKQLLFMGWTVIRFWGKEIMKNTDECVRVIEETVFDIKMEVND
;
A
#
# COMPACT_ATOMS: atom_id res chain seq x y z
N ILE A 1 9.95 10.94 -2.79
CA ILE A 1 9.26 9.64 -2.90
C ILE A 1 8.97 9.10 -1.51
N ALA A 2 7.75 8.68 -1.30
CA ALA A 2 7.34 7.97 -0.09
C ALA A 2 7.08 6.50 -0.48
N ILE A 3 7.79 5.58 0.16
CA ILE A 3 7.68 4.15 -0.12
C ILE A 3 7.10 3.46 1.10
N PHE A 4 6.01 2.73 0.91
CA PHE A 4 5.35 1.97 1.97
C PHE A 4 5.44 0.48 1.70
N CYS A 5 5.71 -0.27 2.75
CA CYS A 5 5.73 -1.74 2.72
C CYS A 5 4.54 -2.23 3.54
N ASP A 6 3.48 -2.66 2.86
CA ASP A 6 2.20 -2.97 3.49
C ASP A 6 2.03 -4.47 3.75
N SER A 7 1.66 -4.83 4.98
CA SER A 7 1.27 -6.20 5.31
C SER A 7 -0.05 -6.54 4.62
N GLU A 8 -0.13 -7.70 4.01
CA GLU A 8 -1.32 -8.15 3.26
C GLU A 8 -2.55 -8.20 4.18
N PHE A 9 -2.41 -8.75 5.35
CA PHE A 9 -3.54 -8.90 6.29
C PHE A 9 -3.98 -7.56 6.85
N PHE A 10 -3.05 -6.79 7.44
CA PHE A 10 -3.41 -5.56 8.16
C PHE A 10 -3.86 -4.43 7.24
N HIS A 11 -3.47 -4.46 5.97
CA HIS A 11 -3.90 -3.48 4.98
C HIS A 11 -5.00 -4.01 4.06
N GLY A 12 -5.50 -5.19 4.35
CA GLY A 12 -6.68 -5.74 3.70
C GLY A 12 -6.52 -6.04 2.22
N LYS A 13 -5.39 -6.65 1.85
CA LYS A 13 -5.21 -7.10 0.47
C LYS A 13 -6.33 -8.10 0.11
N ASP A 14 -6.88 -7.98 -1.10
CA ASP A 14 -8.00 -8.79 -1.57
C ASP A 14 -9.18 -8.73 -0.58
N TRP A 15 -9.53 -7.51 -0.18
CA TRP A 15 -10.53 -7.27 0.85
C TRP A 15 -11.87 -7.93 0.56
N GLU A 16 -12.25 -8.01 -0.70
CA GLU A 16 -13.50 -8.66 -1.12
C GLU A 16 -13.55 -10.13 -0.72
N VAL A 17 -12.38 -10.79 -0.67
CA VAL A 17 -12.25 -12.19 -0.24
C VAL A 17 -12.03 -12.29 1.26
N LEU A 18 -11.19 -11.42 1.82
CA LEU A 18 -10.81 -11.47 3.23
C LEU A 18 -11.97 -11.12 4.16
N LYS A 19 -12.74 -10.08 3.83
CA LYS A 19 -13.83 -9.60 4.69
C LYS A 19 -14.85 -10.70 5.04
N PRO A 20 -15.39 -11.44 4.06
CA PRO A 20 -16.35 -12.51 4.39
C PRO A 20 -15.75 -13.62 5.26
N ARG A 21 -14.46 -13.89 5.10
CA ARG A 21 -13.78 -14.90 5.94
C ARG A 21 -13.69 -14.41 7.37
N LEU A 22 -13.37 -13.14 7.59
CA LEU A 22 -13.29 -12.55 8.92
C LEU A 22 -14.65 -12.52 9.60
N GLU A 23 -15.70 -12.22 8.87
CA GLU A 23 -17.06 -12.14 9.40
C GLU A 23 -17.53 -13.48 9.97
N LYS A 24 -17.02 -14.60 9.46
CA LYS A 24 -17.33 -15.95 9.94
C LYS A 24 -16.56 -16.34 11.19
N GLY A 25 -15.52 -15.60 11.56
CA GLY A 25 -14.67 -15.90 12.70
C GLY A 25 -15.23 -15.39 14.02
N VAL A 26 -14.68 -15.87 15.12
CA VAL A 26 -15.12 -15.50 16.48
C VAL A 26 -14.92 -14.01 16.76
N HIS A 27 -13.87 -13.41 16.23
CA HIS A 27 -13.55 -11.99 16.41
C HIS A 27 -13.73 -11.19 15.12
N GLY A 28 -14.68 -11.62 14.27
CA GLY A 28 -14.90 -11.04 12.96
C GLY A 28 -15.15 -9.55 12.99
N ASP A 29 -16.04 -9.10 13.87
CA ASP A 29 -16.40 -7.68 13.97
C ASP A 29 -15.20 -6.81 14.33
N PHE A 30 -14.35 -7.28 15.23
CA PHE A 30 -13.13 -6.56 15.60
C PHE A 30 -12.19 -6.40 14.41
N TRP A 31 -11.92 -7.49 13.69
CA TRP A 31 -10.97 -7.48 12.58
C TRP A 31 -11.50 -6.69 11.38
N VAL A 32 -12.78 -6.83 11.07
CA VAL A 32 -13.39 -6.08 9.97
C VAL A 32 -13.27 -4.58 10.23
N LYS A 33 -13.60 -4.15 11.45
CA LYS A 33 -13.52 -2.74 11.83
C LYS A 33 -12.08 -2.23 11.78
N LYS A 34 -11.14 -3.00 12.32
CA LYS A 34 -9.74 -2.60 12.38
C LYS A 34 -9.14 -2.45 10.97
N ILE A 35 -9.36 -3.43 10.10
CA ILE A 35 -8.81 -3.39 8.74
C ILE A 35 -9.50 -2.32 7.91
N THR A 36 -10.81 -2.13 8.05
CA THR A 36 -11.54 -1.05 7.39
C THR A 36 -10.93 0.30 7.75
N ASN A 37 -10.64 0.53 9.04
CA ASN A 37 -10.01 1.76 9.49
C ASN A 37 -8.59 1.92 8.95
N ASN A 38 -7.83 0.82 8.89
CA ASN A 38 -6.47 0.86 8.32
C ASN A 38 -6.51 1.25 6.84
N ARG A 39 -7.44 0.68 6.06
CA ARG A 39 -7.60 1.01 4.64
C ARG A 39 -7.98 2.47 4.43
N ARG A 40 -8.91 2.96 5.24
CA ARG A 40 -9.32 4.37 5.18
C ARG A 40 -8.15 5.30 5.49
N ARG A 41 -7.35 4.96 6.50
CA ARG A 41 -6.16 5.74 6.87
C ARG A 41 -5.13 5.74 5.73
N ASP A 42 -4.92 4.59 5.08
CA ASP A 42 -4.01 4.50 3.93
C ASP A 42 -4.45 5.45 2.81
N ASP A 43 -5.74 5.48 2.49
CA ASP A 43 -6.28 6.39 1.48
C ASP A 43 -6.08 7.85 1.87
N GLU A 44 -6.32 8.20 3.13
CA GLU A 44 -6.13 9.56 3.62
C GLU A 44 -4.67 9.99 3.54
N VAL A 45 -3.75 9.10 3.94
CA VAL A 45 -2.32 9.37 3.88
C VAL A 45 -1.87 9.55 2.43
N ASN A 46 -2.33 8.67 1.53
CA ASN A 46 -2.01 8.79 0.10
C ASN A 46 -2.47 10.14 -0.46
N LYS A 47 -3.69 10.54 -0.15
CA LYS A 47 -4.24 11.82 -0.63
C LYS A 47 -3.45 13.00 -0.12
N GLN A 48 -3.09 13.00 1.17
CA GLN A 48 -2.30 14.06 1.76
C GLN A 48 -0.91 14.16 1.12
N LEU A 49 -0.22 13.03 0.95
CA LEU A 49 1.10 13.01 0.36
C LEU A 49 1.07 13.49 -1.09
N LEU A 50 0.09 13.01 -1.87
CA LEU A 50 -0.08 13.44 -3.26
C LEU A 50 -0.36 14.95 -3.35
N PHE A 51 -1.20 15.46 -2.47
CA PHE A 51 -1.50 16.90 -2.41
C PHE A 51 -0.25 17.72 -2.12
N MET A 52 0.66 17.19 -1.27
CA MET A 52 1.92 17.84 -0.93
C MET A 52 3.01 17.69 -1.99
N GLY A 53 2.72 17.01 -3.09
CA GLY A 53 3.67 16.82 -4.18
C GLY A 53 4.56 15.57 -4.07
N TRP A 54 4.28 14.68 -3.13
CA TRP A 54 5.02 13.43 -3.00
C TRP A 54 4.58 12.41 -4.05
N THR A 55 5.54 11.65 -4.55
CA THR A 55 5.25 10.44 -5.32
C THR A 55 5.16 9.29 -4.34
N VAL A 56 4.04 8.56 -4.36
CA VAL A 56 3.76 7.47 -3.41
C VAL A 56 3.87 6.13 -4.12
N ILE A 57 4.64 5.22 -3.55
CA ILE A 57 4.76 3.84 -4.02
C ILE A 57 4.42 2.93 -2.85
N ARG A 58 3.55 1.95 -3.08
CA ARG A 58 3.22 0.93 -2.09
C ARG A 58 3.50 -0.45 -2.64
N PHE A 59 4.15 -1.27 -1.82
CA PHE A 59 4.40 -2.68 -2.13
C PHE A 59 3.81 -3.54 -1.04
N TRP A 60 3.28 -4.69 -1.43
CA TRP A 60 2.90 -5.72 -0.46
C TRP A 60 4.14 -6.43 0.06
N GLY A 61 4.14 -6.82 1.35
CA GLY A 61 5.30 -7.48 1.97
C GLY A 61 5.77 -8.71 1.23
N LYS A 62 4.84 -9.57 0.79
CA LYS A 62 5.18 -10.78 0.02
C LYS A 62 5.77 -10.44 -1.34
N GLU A 63 5.31 -9.39 -1.96
CA GLU A 63 5.84 -8.91 -3.24
C GLU A 63 7.30 -8.52 -3.10
N ILE A 64 7.63 -7.79 -2.03
CA ILE A 64 9.01 -7.40 -1.74
C ILE A 64 9.89 -8.63 -1.55
N MET A 65 9.41 -9.63 -0.80
CA MET A 65 10.18 -10.84 -0.53
C MET A 65 10.38 -11.72 -1.75
N LYS A 66 9.36 -11.83 -2.60
CA LYS A 66 9.39 -12.72 -3.77
C LYS A 66 10.00 -12.07 -5.01
N ASN A 67 9.82 -10.77 -5.16
CA ASN A 67 10.17 -10.01 -6.36
C ASN A 67 10.93 -8.75 -6.01
N THR A 68 11.95 -8.86 -5.15
CA THR A 68 12.74 -7.73 -4.66
C THR A 68 13.32 -6.92 -5.81
N ASP A 69 13.92 -7.59 -6.81
CA ASP A 69 14.54 -6.91 -7.94
C ASP A 69 13.54 -6.08 -8.75
N GLU A 70 12.33 -6.61 -8.93
CA GLU A 70 11.25 -5.87 -9.61
C GLU A 70 10.82 -4.63 -8.81
N CYS A 71 10.72 -4.76 -7.49
CA CYS A 71 10.39 -3.63 -6.64
C CYS A 71 11.47 -2.54 -6.72
N VAL A 72 12.73 -2.94 -6.68
CA VAL A 72 13.85 -2.01 -6.83
C VAL A 72 13.80 -1.33 -8.20
N ARG A 73 13.50 -2.08 -9.26
CA ARG A 73 13.37 -1.51 -10.60
C ARG A 73 12.29 -0.45 -10.67
N VAL A 74 11.13 -0.70 -10.07
CA VAL A 74 10.03 0.28 -10.03
C VAL A 74 10.49 1.57 -9.36
N ILE A 75 11.23 1.46 -8.24
CA ILE A 75 11.76 2.62 -7.53
C ILE A 75 12.76 3.38 -8.41
N GLU A 76 13.69 2.67 -9.03
CA GLU A 76 14.71 3.28 -9.89
C GLU A 76 14.08 4.00 -11.08
N GLU A 77 13.12 3.37 -11.76
CA GLU A 77 12.42 3.98 -12.87
C GLU A 77 11.63 5.22 -12.44
N THR A 78 11.00 5.17 -11.27
CA THR A 78 10.25 6.30 -10.72
C THR A 78 11.19 7.47 -10.42
N VAL A 79 12.34 7.19 -9.80
CA VAL A 79 13.36 8.23 -9.53
C VAL A 79 13.86 8.86 -10.83
N PHE A 80 14.11 8.02 -11.82
CA PHE A 80 14.57 8.50 -13.14
C PHE A 80 13.52 9.43 -13.77
N ASP A 81 12.26 9.02 -13.78
CA ASP A 81 11.18 9.83 -14.34
C ASP A 81 11.04 11.17 -13.63
N ILE A 82 11.13 11.19 -12.30
CA ILE A 82 11.07 12.44 -11.52
C ILE A 82 12.22 13.36 -11.88
N LYS A 83 13.43 12.82 -12.00
CA LYS A 83 14.61 13.63 -12.38
C LYS A 83 14.47 14.21 -13.78
N MET A 84 13.90 13.44 -14.70
CA MET A 84 13.67 13.92 -16.07
C MET A 84 12.66 15.06 -16.10
N GLU A 85 11.60 14.98 -15.31
CA GLU A 85 10.60 16.03 -15.19
C GLU A 85 11.20 17.32 -14.64
N VAL A 86 12.08 17.22 -13.64
CA VAL A 86 12.72 18.38 -13.03
C VAL A 86 13.69 19.08 -14.00
N ASN A 87 14.30 18.32 -14.91
CA ASN A 87 15.29 18.84 -15.85
C ASN A 87 14.67 19.42 -17.14
N ASP A 88 13.38 19.17 -17.33
CA ASP A 88 12.65 19.76 -18.44
C ASP A 88 12.24 21.19 -18.10
#